data_fcba1eb2a0dc0e6dfc88361eb6fb3e23
#
_entry.id   fcba1eb2a0dc0e6dfc88361eb6fb3e23
#
_cell.length_a   1.000
_cell.length_b   1.000
_cell.length_c   1.000
_cell.angle_alpha   90.00
_cell.angle_beta   90.00
_cell.angle_gamma   90.00
#
_symmetry.space_group_name_H-M   'P 1'
#
loop_
_entity.id
_entity.type
_entity.pdbx_description
1 polymer ?
#
loop_
_entity_poly.entity_id
_entity_poly.type
_entity_poly.pdbx_seq_one_letter_code
_entity_poly.pdbx_strand_id
1 'polypeptide(L)'
;EPTPDEVTFLLDTVNTALATALSTADVIGAYAGLRPLLDTGAGRTADVSRDHAVIESDSGAFSVVGGKLTEYRHMAEDVLDTALAERGIVAGHCRTRNLPLVGAPANPVATLRTTGELPGSLMARYGAESPNVIASARCARPTDPVAEGIDVTRAEFEFAVTHEGALTVDDILDRRTRIGLVAGDRDRALGCAEEFLVGV
;
A
#
# COMPACT_ATOMS: atom_id res chain seq x y z
N GLU A 1 5.05 0.91 -17.69
CA GLU A 1 4.05 1.96 -17.95
C GLU A 1 2.87 1.35 -18.71
N PRO A 2 1.63 1.87 -18.55
CA PRO A 2 0.49 1.43 -19.33
C PRO A 2 0.64 1.83 -20.79
N THR A 3 0.08 1.02 -21.69
CA THR A 3 0.05 1.34 -23.11
C THR A 3 -1.02 2.41 -23.42
N PRO A 4 -0.92 3.15 -24.53
CA PRO A 4 -1.94 4.12 -24.94
C PRO A 4 -3.34 3.52 -25.07
N ASP A 5 -3.43 2.27 -25.53
CA ASP A 5 -4.72 1.57 -25.69
C ASP A 5 -5.35 1.24 -24.32
N GLU A 6 -4.54 0.88 -23.32
CA GLU A 6 -5.02 0.67 -21.95
C GLU A 6 -5.51 1.95 -21.29
N VAL A 7 -4.80 3.07 -21.52
CA VAL A 7 -5.26 4.39 -21.04
C VAL A 7 -6.57 4.78 -21.70
N THR A 8 -6.69 4.61 -23.02
CA THR A 8 -7.93 4.87 -23.76
C THR A 8 -9.08 4.03 -23.23
N PHE A 9 -8.88 2.72 -23.05
CA PHE A 9 -9.88 1.81 -22.50
C PHE A 9 -10.37 2.27 -21.13
N LEU A 10 -9.47 2.69 -20.24
CA LEU A 10 -9.82 3.18 -18.91
C LEU A 10 -10.61 4.49 -18.97
N LEU A 11 -10.21 5.43 -19.80
CA LEU A 11 -10.92 6.70 -20.02
C LEU A 11 -12.33 6.47 -20.58
N ASP A 12 -12.47 5.63 -21.60
CA ASP A 12 -13.76 5.28 -22.18
C ASP A 12 -14.68 4.64 -21.13
N THR A 13 -14.12 3.73 -20.32
CA THR A 13 -14.89 3.06 -19.26
C THR A 13 -15.36 4.05 -18.20
N VAL A 14 -14.50 4.92 -17.68
CA VAL A 14 -14.87 5.87 -16.61
C VAL A 14 -15.83 6.94 -17.14
N ASN A 15 -15.70 7.36 -18.40
CA ASN A 15 -16.55 8.34 -19.03
C ASN A 15 -18.01 7.89 -19.20
N THR A 16 -18.27 6.59 -19.13
CA THR A 16 -19.66 6.09 -19.11
C THR A 16 -20.43 6.49 -17.84
N ALA A 17 -19.72 6.80 -16.75
CA ALA A 17 -20.30 7.16 -15.46
C ALA A 17 -20.15 8.63 -15.08
N LEU A 18 -19.33 9.41 -15.83
CA LEU A 18 -19.08 10.81 -15.52
C LEU A 18 -19.99 11.75 -16.33
N ALA A 19 -20.40 12.85 -15.72
CA ALA A 19 -21.14 13.92 -16.41
C ALA A 19 -20.28 14.74 -17.36
N THR A 20 -18.97 14.84 -17.07
CA THR A 20 -17.95 15.52 -17.93
C THR A 20 -16.98 14.47 -18.41
N ALA A 21 -16.81 14.37 -19.73
CA ALA A 21 -15.87 13.43 -20.31
C ALA A 21 -14.41 13.89 -20.06
N LEU A 22 -13.59 12.95 -19.61
CA LEU A 22 -12.15 13.11 -19.45
C LEU A 22 -11.42 12.70 -20.75
N SER A 23 -10.30 13.33 -20.99
CA SER A 23 -9.39 13.06 -22.09
C SER A 23 -8.00 12.67 -21.58
N THR A 24 -7.11 12.29 -22.47
CA THR A 24 -5.70 12.02 -22.11
C THR A 24 -4.98 13.24 -21.55
N ALA A 25 -5.43 14.46 -21.86
CA ALA A 25 -4.87 15.69 -21.29
C ALA A 25 -5.21 15.89 -19.81
N ASP A 26 -6.23 15.19 -19.29
CA ASP A 26 -6.65 15.24 -17.89
C ASP A 26 -5.89 14.20 -17.04
N VAL A 27 -5.10 13.32 -17.64
CA VAL A 27 -4.31 12.31 -16.94
C VAL A 27 -3.07 12.96 -16.34
N ILE A 28 -3.02 13.05 -15.01
CA ILE A 28 -1.92 13.65 -14.25
C ILE A 28 -0.84 12.65 -13.83
N GLY A 29 -1.15 11.35 -13.88
CA GLY A 29 -0.23 10.27 -13.55
C GLY A 29 -0.78 8.91 -13.93
N ALA A 30 0.11 7.96 -14.18
CA ALA A 30 -0.24 6.58 -14.52
C ALA A 30 0.81 5.61 -14.00
N TYR A 31 0.39 4.40 -13.68
CA TYR A 31 1.28 3.30 -13.34
C TYR A 31 0.73 1.98 -13.86
N ALA A 32 1.60 1.01 -14.06
CA ALA A 32 1.25 -0.36 -14.39
C ALA A 32 1.92 -1.32 -13.41
N GLY A 33 1.25 -2.42 -13.10
CA GLY A 33 1.76 -3.48 -12.25
C GLY A 33 1.51 -4.86 -12.84
N LEU A 34 2.38 -5.81 -12.53
CA LEU A 34 2.23 -7.20 -12.92
C LEU A 34 1.46 -7.97 -11.83
N ARG A 35 0.59 -8.88 -12.25
CA ARG A 35 -0.06 -9.85 -11.36
C ARG A 35 0.67 -11.19 -11.47
N PRO A 36 1.04 -11.83 -10.34
CA PRO A 36 1.51 -13.20 -10.35
C PRO A 36 0.32 -14.14 -10.58
N LEU A 37 0.07 -14.50 -11.83
CA LEU A 37 -0.97 -15.47 -12.19
C LEU A 37 -0.38 -16.87 -12.22
N LEU A 38 -1.17 -17.86 -11.79
CA LEU A 38 -0.79 -19.27 -11.94
C LEU A 38 -1.01 -19.68 -13.39
N ASP A 39 0.02 -20.25 -14.01
CA ASP A 39 -0.13 -20.88 -15.32
C ASP A 39 -0.92 -22.18 -15.18
N THR A 40 -2.20 -22.12 -15.52
CA THR A 40 -3.11 -23.28 -15.54
C THR A 40 -3.22 -23.91 -16.93
N GLY A 41 -2.40 -23.45 -17.90
CA GLY A 41 -2.50 -23.87 -19.31
C GLY A 41 -3.69 -23.25 -20.05
N ALA A 42 -4.43 -22.31 -19.46
CA ALA A 42 -5.52 -21.59 -20.09
C ALA A 42 -4.96 -20.55 -21.08
N GLY A 43 -5.43 -20.54 -22.32
CA GLY A 43 -4.85 -19.77 -23.42
C GLY A 43 -5.04 -18.24 -23.38
N ARG A 44 -5.81 -17.66 -22.43
CA ARG A 44 -6.04 -16.21 -22.31
C ARG A 44 -5.85 -15.77 -20.86
N THR A 45 -5.06 -14.72 -20.66
CA THR A 45 -4.78 -14.15 -19.32
C THR A 45 -6.04 -13.72 -18.54
N ALA A 46 -7.13 -13.37 -19.23
CA ALA A 46 -8.40 -13.01 -18.59
C ALA A 46 -9.11 -14.21 -17.93
N ASP A 47 -8.83 -15.41 -18.39
CA ASP A 47 -9.47 -16.67 -17.94
C ASP A 47 -8.62 -17.43 -16.90
N VAL A 48 -7.42 -16.93 -16.57
CA VAL A 48 -6.51 -17.55 -15.61
C VAL A 48 -7.06 -17.35 -14.20
N SER A 49 -7.09 -18.44 -13.42
CA SER A 49 -7.54 -18.41 -12.02
C SER A 49 -6.77 -17.38 -11.21
N ARG A 50 -7.49 -16.62 -10.38
CA ARG A 50 -6.94 -15.68 -9.42
C ARG A 50 -6.87 -16.27 -8.02
N ASP A 51 -7.06 -17.56 -7.89
CA ASP A 51 -6.87 -18.28 -6.62
C ASP A 51 -5.37 -18.35 -6.31
N HIS A 52 -5.03 -18.50 -5.05
CA HIS A 52 -3.66 -18.78 -4.66
C HIS A 52 -3.39 -20.29 -4.67
N ALA A 53 -2.12 -20.64 -4.75
CA ALA A 53 -1.65 -22.01 -4.55
C ALA A 53 -0.46 -22.02 -3.61
N VAL A 54 -0.39 -23.09 -2.81
CA VAL A 54 0.76 -23.41 -1.96
C VAL A 54 1.56 -24.49 -2.66
N ILE A 55 2.84 -24.25 -2.91
CA ILE A 55 3.73 -25.16 -3.65
C ILE A 55 4.94 -25.46 -2.77
N GLU A 56 5.20 -26.72 -2.51
CA GLU A 56 6.44 -27.17 -1.90
C GLU A 56 7.49 -27.51 -2.97
N SER A 57 8.69 -26.98 -2.80
CA SER A 57 9.84 -27.30 -3.67
C SER A 57 10.59 -28.55 -3.20
N ASP A 58 11.43 -29.13 -4.06
CA ASP A 58 12.29 -30.26 -3.71
C ASP A 58 13.22 -29.98 -2.52
N SER A 59 13.55 -28.72 -2.27
CA SER A 59 14.34 -28.30 -1.10
C SER A 59 13.53 -28.21 0.19
N GLY A 60 12.21 -28.41 0.13
CA GLY A 60 11.29 -28.29 1.26
C GLY A 60 10.86 -26.85 1.57
N ALA A 61 11.11 -25.89 0.70
CA ALA A 61 10.60 -24.53 0.84
C ALA A 61 9.16 -24.46 0.32
N PHE A 62 8.27 -23.81 1.10
CA PHE A 62 6.91 -23.53 0.68
C PHE A 62 6.82 -22.14 0.01
N SER A 63 6.17 -22.10 -1.13
CA SER A 63 5.86 -20.86 -1.85
C SER A 63 4.36 -20.68 -1.94
N VAL A 64 3.85 -19.49 -1.63
CA VAL A 64 2.48 -19.10 -1.93
C VAL A 64 2.47 -18.13 -3.10
N VAL A 65 1.72 -18.48 -4.16
CA VAL A 65 1.69 -17.71 -5.41
C VAL A 65 0.25 -17.49 -5.87
N GLY A 66 0.01 -16.46 -6.69
CA GLY A 66 -1.34 -16.07 -7.11
C GLY A 66 -2.10 -15.28 -6.05
N GLY A 67 -3.43 -15.40 -6.07
CA GLY A 67 -4.31 -14.75 -5.13
C GLY A 67 -4.48 -13.24 -5.37
N LYS A 68 -5.08 -12.57 -4.40
CA LYS A 68 -5.35 -11.12 -4.42
C LYS A 68 -4.80 -10.47 -3.15
N LEU A 69 -4.47 -9.18 -3.23
CA LEU A 69 -4.02 -8.41 -2.07
C LEU A 69 -4.99 -8.51 -0.87
N THR A 70 -6.28 -8.54 -1.12
CA THR A 70 -7.30 -8.65 -0.07
C THR A 70 -7.38 -10.02 0.59
N GLU A 71 -6.75 -11.05 0.03
CA GLU A 71 -6.73 -12.43 0.54
C GLU A 71 -5.49 -12.75 1.35
N TYR A 72 -4.56 -11.80 1.51
CA TYR A 72 -3.24 -12.00 2.14
C TYR A 72 -3.30 -12.76 3.48
N ARG A 73 -4.29 -12.47 4.34
CA ARG A 73 -4.48 -13.15 5.61
C ARG A 73 -4.80 -14.63 5.43
N HIS A 74 -5.73 -14.93 4.50
CA HIS A 74 -6.11 -16.32 4.19
C HIS A 74 -4.98 -17.08 3.53
N MET A 75 -4.27 -16.45 2.60
CA MET A 75 -3.08 -17.02 1.97
C MET A 75 -2.00 -17.37 3.01
N ALA A 76 -1.77 -16.48 3.97
CA ALA A 76 -0.82 -16.71 5.06
C ALA A 76 -1.27 -17.86 5.99
N GLU A 77 -2.56 -17.95 6.32
CA GLU A 77 -3.14 -19.05 7.09
C GLU A 77 -2.93 -20.39 6.36
N ASP A 78 -3.28 -20.45 5.09
CA ASP A 78 -3.26 -21.67 4.28
C ASP A 78 -1.84 -22.22 4.09
N VAL A 79 -0.87 -21.34 3.76
CA VAL A 79 0.53 -21.78 3.62
C VAL A 79 1.12 -22.25 4.93
N LEU A 80 0.78 -21.61 6.05
CA LEU A 80 1.27 -22.03 7.36
C LEU A 80 0.63 -23.35 7.82
N ASP A 81 -0.68 -23.50 7.66
CA ASP A 81 -1.37 -24.74 8.00
C ASP A 81 -0.85 -25.92 7.16
N THR A 82 -0.64 -25.70 5.86
CA THR A 82 -0.03 -26.70 4.97
C THR A 82 1.38 -27.05 5.42
N ALA A 83 2.24 -26.07 5.65
CA ALA A 83 3.63 -26.31 6.03
C ALA A 83 3.75 -27.01 7.39
N LEU A 84 2.92 -26.67 8.35
CA LEU A 84 2.88 -27.31 9.68
C LEU A 84 2.43 -28.76 9.58
N ALA A 85 1.39 -29.04 8.78
CA ALA A 85 0.89 -30.39 8.56
C ALA A 85 1.95 -31.29 7.89
N GLU A 86 2.59 -30.81 6.81
CA GLU A 86 3.64 -31.54 6.10
C GLU A 86 4.89 -31.82 6.97
N ARG A 87 5.17 -30.96 7.93
CA ARG A 87 6.28 -31.14 8.90
C ARG A 87 5.88 -31.88 10.17
N GLY A 88 4.63 -32.30 10.31
CA GLY A 88 4.12 -32.96 11.52
C GLY A 88 4.17 -32.07 12.78
N ILE A 89 4.16 -30.77 12.60
CA ILE A 89 4.22 -29.79 13.69
C ILE A 89 2.80 -29.50 14.18
N VAL A 90 2.54 -29.81 15.45
CA VAL A 90 1.24 -29.50 16.07
C VAL A 90 1.21 -28.04 16.49
N ALA A 91 0.27 -27.28 15.94
CA ALA A 91 0.03 -25.88 16.28
C ALA A 91 -1.43 -25.64 16.65
N GLY A 92 -1.72 -24.54 17.32
CA GLY A 92 -3.08 -24.10 17.60
C GLY A 92 -3.76 -23.53 16.35
N HIS A 93 -5.10 -23.44 16.37
CA HIS A 93 -5.85 -22.83 15.28
C HIS A 93 -5.47 -21.37 15.05
N CYS A 94 -5.50 -20.96 13.78
CA CYS A 94 -5.25 -19.58 13.39
C CYS A 94 -6.25 -18.63 14.08
N ARG A 95 -5.73 -17.52 14.62
CA ARG A 95 -6.52 -16.48 15.32
C ARG A 95 -6.54 -15.14 14.58
N THR A 96 -5.87 -15.06 13.43
CA THR A 96 -5.69 -13.79 12.71
C THR A 96 -6.98 -13.24 12.11
N ARG A 97 -8.05 -14.06 12.00
CA ARG A 97 -9.34 -13.60 11.48
C ARG A 97 -9.91 -12.40 12.25
N ASN A 98 -9.68 -12.38 13.57
CA ASN A 98 -10.20 -11.33 14.46
C ASN A 98 -9.09 -10.42 15.00
N LEU A 99 -7.87 -10.54 14.45
CA LEU A 99 -6.76 -9.66 14.82
C LEU A 99 -6.92 -8.34 14.07
N PRO A 100 -7.09 -7.21 14.77
CA PRO A 100 -7.16 -5.92 14.10
C PRO A 100 -5.81 -5.56 13.49
N LEU A 101 -5.84 -4.90 12.33
CA LEU A 101 -4.63 -4.30 11.75
C LEU A 101 -4.16 -3.13 12.61
N VAL A 102 -2.87 -2.83 12.56
CA VAL A 102 -2.31 -1.61 13.16
C VAL A 102 -3.05 -0.40 12.58
N GLY A 103 -3.43 0.54 13.42
CA GLY A 103 -4.21 1.70 13.03
C GLY A 103 -5.72 1.45 12.86
N ALA A 104 -6.19 0.18 12.91
CA ALA A 104 -7.63 -0.09 12.91
C ALA A 104 -8.26 0.39 14.21
N PRO A 105 -9.23 1.33 14.17
CA PRO A 105 -9.81 1.86 15.39
C PRO A 105 -10.77 0.85 16.03
N ALA A 106 -10.64 0.64 17.34
CA ALA A 106 -11.61 -0.15 18.09
C ALA A 106 -13.01 0.49 18.09
N ASN A 107 -13.05 1.82 18.05
CA ASN A 107 -14.27 2.62 17.89
C ASN A 107 -13.99 3.80 16.96
N PRO A 108 -14.44 3.76 15.69
CA PRO A 108 -14.18 4.82 14.72
C PRO A 108 -14.63 6.20 15.15
N VAL A 109 -15.78 6.30 15.85
CA VAL A 109 -16.35 7.58 16.30
C VAL A 109 -15.52 8.17 17.45
N ALA A 110 -15.07 7.34 18.39
CA ALA A 110 -14.22 7.79 19.48
C ALA A 110 -12.84 8.25 18.96
N THR A 111 -12.27 7.51 18.01
CA THR A 111 -10.99 7.85 17.38
C THR A 111 -11.06 9.21 16.68
N LEU A 112 -12.10 9.48 15.89
CA LEU A 112 -12.29 10.78 15.25
C LEU A 112 -12.41 11.93 16.25
N ARG A 113 -12.98 11.69 17.43
CA ARG A 113 -13.09 12.73 18.48
C ARG A 113 -11.76 13.03 19.16
N THR A 114 -10.92 12.02 19.37
CA THR A 114 -9.61 12.17 20.04
C THR A 114 -8.52 12.70 19.12
N THR A 115 -8.71 12.62 17.81
CA THR A 115 -7.73 13.00 16.79
C THR A 115 -8.16 14.18 15.94
N GLY A 116 -9.26 14.87 16.32
CA GLY A 116 -9.87 15.97 15.53
C GLY A 116 -8.98 17.19 15.27
N GLU A 117 -7.81 17.27 15.92
CA GLU A 117 -6.80 18.32 15.69
C GLU A 117 -5.73 17.88 14.67
N LEU A 118 -5.70 16.60 14.28
CA LEU A 118 -4.74 16.08 13.32
C LEU A 118 -5.23 16.26 11.87
N PRO A 119 -4.30 16.38 10.89
CA PRO A 119 -4.68 16.43 9.48
C PRO A 119 -5.55 15.24 9.07
N GLY A 120 -6.66 15.51 8.39
CA GLY A 120 -7.60 14.47 7.97
C GLY A 120 -6.97 13.42 7.05
N SER A 121 -6.02 13.83 6.23
CA SER A 121 -5.24 12.95 5.35
C SER A 121 -4.33 11.98 6.12
N LEU A 122 -3.69 12.45 7.21
CA LEU A 122 -2.92 11.60 8.13
C LEU A 122 -3.83 10.54 8.77
N MET A 123 -5.01 10.98 9.25
CA MET A 123 -6.00 10.06 9.82
C MET A 123 -6.50 9.02 8.82
N ALA A 124 -6.67 9.39 7.58
CA ALA A 124 -7.10 8.48 6.52
C ALA A 124 -6.05 7.41 6.20
N ARG A 125 -4.76 7.72 6.37
CA ARG A 125 -3.65 6.78 6.11
C ARG A 125 -3.32 5.90 7.31
N TYR A 126 -3.25 6.46 8.51
CA TYR A 126 -2.75 5.76 9.70
C TYR A 126 -3.87 5.42 10.73
N GLY A 127 -5.07 5.94 10.57
CA GLY A 127 -6.18 5.67 11.49
C GLY A 127 -5.84 5.99 12.94
N ALA A 128 -6.04 5.02 13.84
CA ALA A 128 -5.74 5.16 15.27
C ALA A 128 -4.23 5.26 15.58
N GLU A 129 -3.34 4.98 14.61
CA GLU A 129 -1.88 5.14 14.73
C GLU A 129 -1.42 6.59 14.55
N SER A 130 -2.25 7.46 13.96
CA SER A 130 -1.90 8.85 13.64
C SER A 130 -1.29 9.65 14.80
N PRO A 131 -1.78 9.54 16.06
CA PRO A 131 -1.15 10.22 17.19
C PRO A 131 0.29 9.75 17.43
N ASN A 132 0.59 8.47 17.22
CA ASN A 132 1.93 7.92 17.40
C ASN A 132 2.87 8.40 16.30
N VAL A 133 2.41 8.51 15.06
CA VAL A 133 3.19 9.10 13.95
C VAL A 133 3.66 10.49 14.32
N ILE A 134 2.77 11.34 14.83
CA ILE A 134 3.13 12.70 15.27
C ILE A 134 4.01 12.67 16.52
N ALA A 135 3.67 11.86 17.51
CA ALA A 135 4.41 11.81 18.79
C ALA A 135 5.84 11.26 18.64
N SER A 136 6.09 10.41 17.64
CA SER A 136 7.43 9.86 17.35
C SER A 136 8.31 10.84 16.56
N ALA A 137 7.71 11.84 15.92
CA ALA A 137 8.42 12.79 15.09
C ALA A 137 9.35 13.70 15.91
N ARG A 138 10.57 13.88 15.42
CA ARG A 138 11.61 14.78 15.98
C ARG A 138 11.86 15.97 15.07
N CYS A 139 11.35 15.94 13.85
CA CYS A 139 11.48 17.03 12.89
C CYS A 139 10.75 18.28 13.36
N ALA A 140 11.20 19.44 12.90
CA ALA A 140 10.49 20.69 13.10
C ALA A 140 9.16 20.67 12.34
N ARG A 141 8.09 21.17 12.99
CA ARG A 141 6.76 21.33 12.39
C ARG A 141 6.23 20.01 11.79
N PRO A 142 6.04 18.97 12.61
CA PRO A 142 5.71 17.62 12.15
C PRO A 142 4.37 17.54 11.38
N THR A 143 3.43 18.42 11.66
CA THR A 143 2.11 18.48 11.01
C THR A 143 2.08 19.31 9.72
N ASP A 144 3.16 20.07 9.43
CA ASP A 144 3.22 20.83 8.20
C ASP A 144 3.29 19.89 6.99
N PRO A 145 2.68 20.28 5.86
CA PRO A 145 2.81 19.54 4.62
C PRO A 145 4.25 19.53 4.11
N VAL A 146 4.66 18.46 3.44
CA VAL A 146 6.01 18.31 2.86
C VAL A 146 6.28 19.30 1.71
N ALA A 147 5.22 19.70 1.01
CA ALA A 147 5.22 20.78 0.02
C ALA A 147 3.80 21.35 -0.15
N GLU A 148 3.70 22.53 -0.74
CA GLU A 148 2.40 23.19 -1.00
C GLU A 148 1.51 22.30 -1.89
N GLY A 149 0.25 22.12 -1.48
CA GLY A 149 -0.74 21.32 -2.19
C GLY A 149 -0.60 19.81 -2.04
N ILE A 150 0.37 19.33 -1.25
CA ILE A 150 0.57 17.91 -0.96
C ILE A 150 0.07 17.63 0.46
N ASP A 151 -0.86 16.72 0.62
CA ASP A 151 -1.53 16.39 1.87
C ASP A 151 -0.76 15.41 2.79
N VAL A 152 0.54 15.19 2.50
CA VAL A 152 1.46 14.39 3.31
C VAL A 152 2.24 15.29 4.25
N THR A 153 2.35 14.91 5.51
CA THR A 153 3.04 15.70 6.55
C THR A 153 4.52 15.34 6.66
N ARG A 154 5.31 16.24 7.24
CA ARG A 154 6.75 16.01 7.53
C ARG A 154 6.96 14.83 8.47
N ALA A 155 6.05 14.64 9.44
CA ALA A 155 6.09 13.48 10.34
C ALA A 155 5.96 12.15 9.59
N GLU A 156 5.19 12.10 8.51
CA GLU A 156 5.04 10.87 7.71
C GLU A 156 6.33 10.51 6.98
N PHE A 157 7.10 11.49 6.51
CA PHE A 157 8.42 11.22 5.92
C PHE A 157 9.40 10.68 6.96
N GLU A 158 9.45 11.29 8.16
CA GLU A 158 10.27 10.78 9.25
C GLU A 158 9.84 9.37 9.68
N PHE A 159 8.55 9.13 9.78
CA PHE A 159 7.99 7.82 10.12
C PHE A 159 8.30 6.75 9.07
N ALA A 160 8.24 7.11 7.79
CA ALA A 160 8.64 6.24 6.68
C ALA A 160 10.09 5.72 6.85
N VAL A 161 11.01 6.59 7.26
CA VAL A 161 12.41 6.24 7.49
C VAL A 161 12.59 5.44 8.79
N THR A 162 12.02 5.94 9.90
CA THR A 162 12.31 5.41 11.23
C THR A 162 11.51 4.16 11.60
N HIS A 163 10.33 3.95 11.01
CA HIS A 163 9.39 2.88 11.36
C HIS A 163 9.00 1.99 10.18
N GLU A 164 9.03 2.50 8.95
CA GLU A 164 8.55 1.76 7.77
C GLU A 164 9.72 1.32 6.85
N GLY A 165 10.96 1.55 7.25
CA GLY A 165 12.16 1.04 6.58
C GLY A 165 12.44 1.68 5.23
N ALA A 166 12.07 2.95 5.02
CA ALA A 166 12.49 3.69 3.85
C ALA A 166 13.99 4.01 3.92
N LEU A 167 14.75 3.67 2.89
CA LEU A 167 16.20 3.85 2.79
C LEU A 167 16.60 4.82 1.67
N THR A 168 15.67 5.09 0.76
CA THR A 168 15.89 5.95 -0.41
C THR A 168 14.75 6.95 -0.58
N VAL A 169 14.99 7.99 -1.37
CA VAL A 169 13.96 8.94 -1.77
C VAL A 169 12.78 8.24 -2.45
N ASP A 170 13.06 7.25 -3.30
CA ASP A 170 12.04 6.47 -3.99
C ASP A 170 11.20 5.64 -3.01
N ASP A 171 11.78 5.18 -1.88
CA ASP A 171 11.00 4.52 -0.85
C ASP A 171 9.98 5.48 -0.24
N ILE A 172 10.39 6.70 0.09
CA ILE A 172 9.50 7.70 0.68
C ILE A 172 8.43 8.13 -0.32
N LEU A 173 8.84 8.59 -1.50
CA LEU A 173 7.94 9.24 -2.45
C LEU A 173 7.05 8.29 -3.24
N ASP A 174 7.58 7.12 -3.61
CA ASP A 174 6.92 6.22 -4.54
C ASP A 174 6.28 5.00 -3.83
N ARG A 175 6.81 4.59 -2.66
CA ARG A 175 6.39 3.35 -1.97
C ARG A 175 5.64 3.60 -0.66
N ARG A 176 5.98 4.64 0.10
CA ARG A 176 5.33 4.94 1.39
C ARG A 176 4.22 5.98 1.27
N THR A 177 4.36 6.98 0.38
CA THR A 177 3.40 8.08 0.27
C THR A 177 2.63 8.14 -1.05
N ARG A 178 3.07 7.49 -2.10
CA ARG A 178 2.51 7.56 -3.45
C ARG A 178 2.55 8.95 -4.11
N ILE A 179 3.31 9.90 -3.55
CA ILE A 179 3.51 11.24 -4.14
C ILE A 179 4.05 11.12 -5.57
N GLY A 180 4.94 10.14 -5.79
CA GLY A 180 5.58 9.90 -7.07
C GLY A 180 4.65 9.46 -8.21
N LEU A 181 3.37 9.18 -7.94
CA LEU A 181 2.37 8.95 -8.99
C LEU A 181 2.12 10.20 -9.84
N VAL A 182 2.40 11.39 -9.31
CA VAL A 182 2.30 12.67 -10.00
C VAL A 182 3.68 13.31 -10.05
N ALA A 183 4.29 13.38 -11.26
CA ALA A 183 5.67 13.85 -11.43
C ALA A 183 5.92 15.24 -10.82
N GLY A 184 5.00 16.19 -11.03
CA GLY A 184 5.13 17.53 -10.46
C GLY A 184 5.07 17.57 -8.93
N ASP A 185 4.34 16.64 -8.28
CA ASP A 185 4.29 16.51 -6.83
C ASP A 185 5.58 15.91 -6.30
N ARG A 186 6.10 14.90 -7.01
CA ARG A 186 7.38 14.27 -6.70
C ARG A 186 8.52 15.29 -6.71
N ASP A 187 8.59 16.12 -7.72
CA ASP A 187 9.61 17.17 -7.85
C ASP A 187 9.53 18.18 -6.70
N ARG A 188 8.30 18.60 -6.32
CA ARG A 188 8.10 19.54 -5.21
C ARG A 188 8.47 18.95 -3.84
N ALA A 189 8.27 17.65 -3.64
CA ALA A 189 8.54 16.98 -2.37
C ALA A 189 9.98 16.45 -2.24
N LEU A 190 10.74 16.40 -3.34
CA LEU A 190 12.06 15.79 -3.42
C LEU A 190 13.02 16.31 -2.35
N GLY A 191 13.21 17.63 -2.27
CA GLY A 191 14.14 18.23 -1.32
C GLY A 191 13.78 17.95 0.14
N CYS A 192 12.46 17.89 0.45
CA CYS A 192 12.02 17.51 1.78
C CYS A 192 12.32 16.04 2.08
N ALA A 193 12.16 15.13 1.12
CA ALA A 193 12.47 13.71 1.31
C ALA A 193 13.96 13.47 1.55
N GLU A 194 14.84 14.21 0.84
CA GLU A 194 16.29 14.15 1.02
C GLU A 194 16.71 14.57 2.45
N GLU A 195 16.04 15.57 3.06
CA GLU A 195 16.35 16.01 4.43
C GLU A 195 16.25 14.85 5.45
N PHE A 196 15.30 13.93 5.29
CA PHE A 196 15.07 12.83 6.23
C PHE A 196 16.00 11.64 6.06
N LEU A 197 16.75 11.58 4.95
CA LEU A 197 17.70 10.50 4.66
C LEU A 197 19.13 10.87 5.05
N VAL A 198 19.40 12.12 5.44
CA VAL A 198 20.71 12.56 5.89
C VAL A 198 20.97 11.98 7.28
N GLY A 199 21.83 10.95 7.37
CA GLY A 199 22.24 10.34 8.64
C GLY A 199 21.65 8.94 8.91
N VAL A 200 21.01 8.34 7.90
CA VAL A 200 20.59 6.91 7.93
C VAL A 200 21.74 6.01 7.50
#